data_05fa1eec6f7633247376622ca2b6afbf
#
_entry.id   05fa1eec6f7633247376622ca2b6afbf
#
_cell.length_a   1.000
_cell.length_b   1.000
_cell.length_c   1.000
_cell.angle_alpha   90.00
_cell.angle_beta   90.00
_cell.angle_gamma   90.00
#
_symmetry.space_group_name_H-M   'P 1'
#
loop_
_entity.id
_entity.type
_entity.pdbx_description
1 polymer ?
#
loop_
_entity_poly.entity_id
_entity_poly.type
_entity_poly.pdbx_seq_one_letter_code
_entity_poly.pdbx_strand_id
1 'polypeptide(L)'
;MARLEKDVIAAIQRQAPKVGKRDLNKEFKKRFEKVKKEMIKEFLNHPVSVELAAGPGSPNISGTLGGVSNLFAFIGFNDGDDPLFPILQILESTNFKEAGDIKKGRKVGINYSISLPEPETIFNATPLPWATGRSWAKGIESGLSGLGFLLRKSSSSSRSGVAIQSKKKVRGGKFQNTAYISALLSRYTKKFNDLK
;
A
#
# COMPACT_ATOMS: atom_id res chain seq x y z
N MET A 1 14.33 58.07 3.09
CA MET A 1 14.12 56.65 3.43
C MET A 1 13.64 56.52 4.87
N ALA A 2 12.42 56.05 5.09
CA ALA A 2 11.89 55.86 6.43
C ALA A 2 12.67 54.73 7.15
N ARG A 3 13.26 55.06 8.28
CA ARG A 3 13.98 54.11 9.10
C ARG A 3 12.94 53.39 9.98
N LEU A 4 12.70 52.10 9.71
CA LEU A 4 11.82 51.29 10.58
C LEU A 4 12.38 51.29 12.01
N GLU A 5 11.51 51.54 12.99
CA GLU A 5 11.90 51.47 14.40
C GLU A 5 12.37 50.10 14.77
N LYS A 6 13.38 50.00 15.68
CA LYS A 6 14.01 48.76 16.11
C LYS A 6 12.99 47.73 16.64
N ASP A 7 11.93 48.20 17.28
CA ASP A 7 10.87 47.36 17.82
C ASP A 7 10.01 46.69 16.75
N VAL A 8 9.78 47.40 15.62
CA VAL A 8 9.06 46.86 14.45
C VAL A 8 9.93 45.78 13.77
N ILE A 9 11.24 46.04 13.65
CA ILE A 9 12.18 45.05 13.10
C ILE A 9 12.23 43.82 13.99
N ALA A 10 12.29 43.99 15.31
CA ALA A 10 12.29 42.88 16.27
C ALA A 10 10.97 42.11 16.25
N ALA A 11 9.83 42.77 16.11
CA ALA A 11 8.53 42.13 15.98
C ALA A 11 8.42 41.30 14.67
N ILE A 12 8.88 41.85 13.56
CA ILE A 12 8.93 41.15 12.26
C ILE A 12 9.84 39.91 12.37
N GLN A 13 11.03 40.06 12.98
CA GLN A 13 11.97 38.94 13.15
C GLN A 13 11.41 37.83 14.05
N ARG A 14 10.53 38.14 15.01
CA ARG A 14 9.86 37.16 15.87
C ARG A 14 8.67 36.48 15.18
N GLN A 15 7.95 37.20 14.33
CA GLN A 15 6.70 36.70 13.71
C GLN A 15 6.94 36.02 12.35
N ALA A 16 7.89 36.53 11.55
CA ALA A 16 8.20 35.97 10.25
C ALA A 16 8.49 34.46 10.25
N PRO A 17 9.26 33.89 11.23
CA PRO A 17 9.47 32.46 11.29
C PRO A 17 8.20 31.67 11.55
N LYS A 18 7.26 32.20 12.36
CA LYS A 18 5.99 31.53 12.69
C LYS A 18 5.03 31.49 11.51
N VAL A 19 4.94 32.58 10.77
CA VAL A 19 4.10 32.66 9.55
C VAL A 19 4.65 31.75 8.47
N GLY A 20 5.97 31.83 8.22
CA GLY A 20 6.62 30.97 7.24
C GLY A 20 6.52 29.46 7.57
N LYS A 21 6.57 29.10 8.87
CA LYS A 21 6.38 27.72 9.30
C LYS A 21 4.98 27.21 9.00
N ARG A 22 3.95 28.02 9.19
CA ARG A 22 2.56 27.66 8.91
C ARG A 22 2.35 27.39 7.42
N ASP A 23 2.92 28.22 6.55
CA ASP A 23 2.78 28.07 5.11
C ASP A 23 3.56 26.87 4.59
N LEU A 24 4.76 26.61 5.13
CA LEU A 24 5.53 25.41 4.83
C LEU A 24 4.77 24.13 5.21
N ASN A 25 4.17 24.10 6.40
CA ASN A 25 3.37 22.96 6.85
C ASN A 25 2.16 22.73 5.95
N LYS A 26 1.47 23.79 5.54
CA LYS A 26 0.32 23.70 4.65
C LYS A 26 0.72 23.14 3.28
N GLU A 27 1.81 23.64 2.72
CA GLU A 27 2.30 23.18 1.42
C GLU A 27 2.83 21.75 1.48
N PHE A 28 3.59 21.41 2.53
CA PHE A 28 4.06 20.04 2.73
C PHE A 28 2.88 19.07 2.87
N LYS A 29 1.87 19.40 3.69
CA LYS A 29 0.66 18.60 3.84
C LYS A 29 -0.03 18.37 2.49
N LYS A 30 -0.17 19.41 1.68
CA LYS A 30 -0.77 19.30 0.35
C LYS A 30 0.00 18.33 -0.56
N ARG A 31 1.32 18.44 -0.59
CA ARG A 31 2.20 17.54 -1.37
C ARG A 31 2.14 16.11 -0.85
N PHE A 32 2.19 15.93 0.47
CA PHE A 32 2.07 14.64 1.12
C PHE A 32 0.76 13.95 0.75
N GLU A 33 -0.38 14.64 0.91
CA GLU A 33 -1.70 14.10 0.58
C GLU A 33 -1.83 13.74 -0.91
N LYS A 34 -1.19 14.51 -1.79
CA LYS A 34 -1.16 14.19 -3.22
C LYS A 34 -0.44 12.87 -3.46
N VAL A 35 0.77 12.69 -2.91
CA VAL A 35 1.57 11.47 -3.07
C VAL A 35 0.86 10.27 -2.44
N LYS A 36 0.24 10.45 -1.27
CA LYS A 36 -0.56 9.40 -0.62
C LYS A 36 -1.74 8.95 -1.48
N LYS A 37 -2.48 9.89 -2.07
CA LYS A 37 -3.58 9.57 -2.99
C LYS A 37 -3.10 8.84 -4.24
N GLU A 38 -1.94 9.25 -4.79
CA GLU A 38 -1.31 8.55 -5.91
C GLU A 38 -0.95 7.11 -5.55
N MET A 39 -0.41 6.88 -4.34
CA MET A 39 -0.08 5.55 -3.84
C MET A 39 -1.32 4.65 -3.76
N ILE A 40 -2.39 5.14 -3.15
CA ILE A 40 -3.65 4.38 -3.02
C ILE A 40 -4.25 4.11 -4.40
N LYS A 41 -4.24 5.10 -5.29
CA LYS A 41 -4.74 4.93 -6.66
C LYS A 41 -3.93 3.89 -7.44
N GLU A 42 -2.60 3.89 -7.32
CA GLU A 42 -1.73 2.92 -7.97
C GLU A 42 -1.99 1.51 -7.42
N PHE A 43 -2.17 1.38 -6.11
CA PHE A 43 -2.56 0.11 -5.48
C PHE A 43 -3.88 -0.42 -6.03
N LEU A 44 -4.93 0.42 -6.08
CA LEU A 44 -6.25 0.02 -6.57
C LEU A 44 -6.25 -0.34 -8.07
N ASN A 45 -5.43 0.34 -8.86
CA ASN A 45 -5.32 0.09 -10.30
C ASN A 45 -4.35 -1.05 -10.65
N HIS A 46 -3.65 -1.63 -9.67
CA HIS A 46 -2.77 -2.75 -9.92
C HIS A 46 -3.58 -3.96 -10.42
N PRO A 47 -3.13 -4.69 -11.46
CA PRO A 47 -3.89 -5.81 -12.03
C PRO A 47 -4.37 -6.84 -11.00
N VAL A 48 -3.55 -7.14 -9.99
CA VAL A 48 -3.92 -8.02 -8.86
C VAL A 48 -5.09 -7.44 -8.07
N SER A 49 -5.02 -6.13 -7.73
CA SER A 49 -6.09 -5.47 -6.97
C SER A 49 -7.39 -5.41 -7.77
N VAL A 50 -7.30 -5.08 -9.06
CA VAL A 50 -8.48 -5.05 -9.95
C VAL A 50 -9.14 -6.42 -10.04
N GLU A 51 -8.35 -7.49 -10.19
CA GLU A 51 -8.88 -8.85 -10.26
C GLU A 51 -9.53 -9.28 -8.94
N LEU A 52 -8.90 -8.98 -7.79
CA LEU A 52 -9.45 -9.30 -6.48
C LEU A 52 -10.73 -8.49 -6.18
N ALA A 53 -10.77 -7.21 -6.54
CA ALA A 53 -11.95 -6.37 -6.34
C ALA A 53 -13.15 -6.81 -7.19
N ALA A 54 -12.89 -7.37 -8.38
CA ALA A 54 -13.94 -7.88 -9.26
C ALA A 54 -14.55 -9.22 -8.79
N GLY A 55 -13.96 -9.83 -7.76
CA GLY A 55 -14.51 -11.03 -7.12
C GLY A 55 -14.44 -12.32 -7.95
N PRO A 56 -15.28 -13.32 -7.64
CA PRO A 56 -15.15 -14.67 -8.20
C PRO A 56 -15.46 -14.77 -9.70
N GLY A 57 -16.13 -13.79 -10.28
CA GLY A 57 -16.48 -13.75 -11.70
C GLY A 57 -15.44 -13.10 -12.60
N SER A 58 -14.35 -12.54 -12.04
CA SER A 58 -13.33 -11.87 -12.83
C SER A 58 -12.52 -12.85 -13.67
N PRO A 59 -12.12 -12.48 -14.92
CA PRO A 59 -11.06 -13.20 -15.60
C PRO A 59 -9.71 -12.99 -14.93
N ASN A 60 -8.70 -13.80 -15.27
CA ASN A 60 -7.34 -13.63 -14.75
C ASN A 60 -6.65 -12.43 -15.39
N ILE A 61 -6.97 -11.21 -14.90
CA ILE A 61 -6.45 -9.92 -15.37
C ILE A 61 -4.96 -9.78 -15.00
N SER A 62 -4.58 -10.29 -13.84
CA SER A 62 -3.20 -10.18 -13.34
C SER A 62 -2.20 -11.04 -14.09
N GLY A 63 -2.66 -12.02 -14.88
CA GLY A 63 -1.81 -13.00 -15.54
C GLY A 63 -1.12 -13.99 -14.62
N THR A 64 -1.33 -13.88 -13.30
CA THR A 64 -0.65 -14.73 -12.29
C THR A 64 -0.94 -16.22 -12.46
N LEU A 65 -2.08 -16.56 -13.07
CA LEU A 65 -2.55 -17.93 -13.27
C LEU A 65 -2.44 -18.38 -14.75
N GLY A 66 -1.69 -17.64 -15.57
CA GLY A 66 -1.52 -17.96 -16.99
C GLY A 66 -2.82 -17.89 -17.81
N GLY A 67 -3.75 -17.04 -17.41
CA GLY A 67 -5.06 -16.86 -18.08
C GLY A 67 -6.11 -17.90 -17.69
N VAL A 68 -5.79 -18.82 -16.79
CA VAL A 68 -6.69 -19.89 -16.34
C VAL A 68 -7.21 -19.57 -14.96
N SER A 69 -8.55 -19.67 -14.77
CA SER A 69 -9.17 -19.43 -13.45
C SER A 69 -9.19 -17.94 -13.04
N ASN A 70 -9.43 -17.68 -11.79
CA ASN A 70 -9.58 -16.38 -11.17
C ASN A 70 -8.78 -16.34 -9.87
N LEU A 71 -8.04 -15.26 -9.64
CA LEU A 71 -7.16 -15.15 -8.48
C LEU A 71 -7.94 -15.13 -7.15
N PHE A 72 -9.10 -14.49 -7.11
CA PHE A 72 -9.97 -14.43 -5.94
C PHE A 72 -10.41 -15.84 -5.50
N ALA A 73 -10.95 -16.63 -6.42
CA ALA A 73 -11.35 -18.02 -6.16
C ALA A 73 -10.13 -18.94 -5.93
N PHE A 74 -9.00 -18.67 -6.60
CA PHE A 74 -7.78 -19.45 -6.44
C PHE A 74 -7.17 -19.30 -5.03
N ILE A 75 -7.21 -18.11 -4.46
CA ILE A 75 -6.78 -17.86 -3.07
C ILE A 75 -7.77 -18.47 -2.08
N GLY A 76 -9.04 -18.65 -2.47
CA GLY A 76 -10.08 -19.28 -1.65
C GLY A 76 -10.91 -18.28 -0.85
N PHE A 77 -11.06 -17.06 -1.33
CA PHE A 77 -11.99 -16.09 -0.77
C PHE A 77 -13.44 -16.52 -1.05
N ASN A 78 -14.32 -16.19 -0.11
CA ASN A 78 -15.75 -16.39 -0.28
C ASN A 78 -16.39 -15.21 -1.02
N ASP A 79 -17.53 -15.45 -1.63
CA ASP A 79 -18.31 -14.37 -2.22
C ASP A 79 -18.71 -13.35 -1.13
N GLY A 80 -18.45 -12.07 -1.39
CA GLY A 80 -18.63 -10.99 -0.42
C GLY A 80 -17.41 -10.65 0.44
N ASP A 81 -16.33 -11.43 0.39
CA ASP A 81 -15.07 -11.04 1.06
C ASP A 81 -14.45 -9.83 0.35
N ASP A 82 -13.91 -8.90 1.14
CA ASP A 82 -13.10 -7.78 0.64
C ASP A 82 -11.63 -7.91 1.07
N PRO A 83 -10.81 -8.62 0.27
CA PRO A 83 -9.41 -8.84 0.59
C PRO A 83 -8.55 -7.56 0.53
N LEU A 84 -9.02 -6.52 -0.15
CA LEU A 84 -8.26 -5.28 -0.30
C LEU A 84 -8.44 -4.33 0.88
N PHE A 85 -9.53 -4.43 1.60
CA PHE A 85 -9.88 -3.54 2.70
C PHE A 85 -8.80 -3.41 3.78
N PRO A 86 -8.20 -4.50 4.31
CA PRO A 86 -7.14 -4.39 5.31
C PRO A 86 -5.91 -3.66 4.78
N ILE A 87 -5.55 -3.86 3.51
CA ILE A 87 -4.42 -3.17 2.87
C ILE A 87 -4.71 -1.68 2.73
N LEU A 88 -5.92 -1.33 2.27
CA LEU A 88 -6.35 0.06 2.15
C LEU A 88 -6.28 0.80 3.49
N GLN A 89 -6.80 0.20 4.56
CA GLN A 89 -6.72 0.79 5.90
C GLN A 89 -5.27 1.06 6.33
N ILE A 90 -4.36 0.12 6.06
CA ILE A 90 -2.94 0.27 6.38
C ILE A 90 -2.30 1.37 5.54
N LEU A 91 -2.56 1.41 4.23
CA LEU A 91 -2.04 2.47 3.36
C LEU A 91 -2.59 3.86 3.73
N GLU A 92 -3.86 3.93 4.13
CA GLU A 92 -4.50 5.14 4.61
C GLU A 92 -3.95 5.61 5.97
N SER A 93 -3.41 4.73 6.78
CA SER A 93 -2.77 5.07 8.04
C SER A 93 -1.43 5.80 7.87
N THR A 94 -0.87 5.82 6.64
CA THR A 94 0.35 6.59 6.33
C THR A 94 0.21 8.04 6.76
N ASN A 95 1.12 8.51 7.58
CA ASN A 95 1.09 9.86 8.12
C ASN A 95 2.50 10.48 8.22
N PHE A 96 2.55 11.75 8.61
CA PHE A 96 3.80 12.45 8.86
C PHE A 96 3.73 13.23 10.16
N LYS A 97 4.90 13.51 10.75
CA LYS A 97 5.08 14.34 11.94
C LYS A 97 6.22 15.32 11.72
N GLU A 98 6.13 16.50 12.31
CA GLU A 98 7.26 17.41 12.41
C GLU A 98 8.35 16.77 13.28
N ALA A 99 9.56 16.62 12.72
CA ALA A 99 10.70 16.01 13.39
C ALA A 99 11.68 17.06 13.97
N GLY A 100 11.46 18.33 13.67
CA GLY A 100 12.23 19.45 14.22
C GLY A 100 12.50 20.54 13.20
N ASP A 101 12.99 21.67 13.68
CA ASP A 101 13.32 22.84 12.87
C ASP A 101 14.80 22.76 12.44
N ILE A 102 15.05 23.01 11.16
CA ILE A 102 16.40 23.19 10.63
C ILE A 102 16.73 24.69 10.60
N LYS A 103 17.80 25.10 11.29
CA LYS A 103 18.36 26.44 11.18
C LYS A 103 19.71 26.37 10.48
N LYS A 104 19.80 26.90 9.28
CA LYS A 104 21.06 27.01 8.54
C LYS A 104 21.28 28.46 8.12
N GLY A 105 21.98 29.23 8.96
CA GLY A 105 22.15 30.65 8.78
C GLY A 105 20.80 31.39 8.89
N ARG A 106 20.44 32.14 7.83
CA ARG A 106 19.15 32.86 7.73
C ARG A 106 17.99 31.98 7.20
N LYS A 107 18.27 30.75 6.79
CA LYS A 107 17.26 29.83 6.28
C LYS A 107 16.65 28.99 7.41
N VAL A 108 15.32 28.99 7.46
CA VAL A 108 14.56 28.14 8.40
C VAL A 108 13.88 27.06 7.55
N GLY A 109 14.05 25.82 7.92
CA GLY A 109 13.39 24.68 7.33
C GLY A 109 12.74 23.83 8.41
N ILE A 110 11.89 22.90 8.02
CA ILE A 110 11.23 21.94 8.90
C ILE A 110 11.58 20.55 8.42
N ASN A 111 12.02 19.71 9.34
CA ASN A 111 12.16 18.28 9.07
C ASN A 111 10.82 17.60 9.31
N TYR A 112 10.42 16.71 8.41
CA TYR A 112 9.26 15.85 8.56
C TYR A 112 9.72 14.38 8.61
N SER A 113 9.16 13.64 9.54
CA SER A 113 9.27 12.18 9.58
C SER A 113 7.96 11.60 9.03
N ILE A 114 8.08 10.74 8.03
CA ILE A 114 6.93 10.09 7.39
C ILE A 114 6.90 8.64 7.84
N SER A 115 5.76 8.21 8.38
CA SER A 115 5.52 6.83 8.77
C SER A 115 4.81 6.11 7.64
N LEU A 116 5.57 5.32 6.86
CA LEU A 116 5.02 4.36 5.92
C LEU A 116 4.90 2.98 6.57
N PRO A 117 3.89 2.19 6.20
CA PRO A 117 3.83 0.81 6.62
C PRO A 117 4.99 0.00 6.01
N GLU A 118 5.49 -0.95 6.77
CA GLU A 118 6.41 -1.95 6.26
C GLU A 118 5.65 -3.05 5.50
N PRO A 119 6.26 -3.70 4.50
CA PRO A 119 5.61 -4.80 3.78
C PRO A 119 5.09 -5.90 4.72
N GLU A 120 5.83 -6.23 5.76
CA GLU A 120 5.44 -7.27 6.74
C GLU A 120 4.17 -6.90 7.51
N THR A 121 3.91 -5.62 7.76
CA THR A 121 2.65 -5.17 8.38
C THR A 121 1.45 -5.53 7.51
N ILE A 122 1.57 -5.31 6.20
CA ILE A 122 0.52 -5.67 5.24
C ILE A 122 0.41 -7.18 5.10
N PHE A 123 1.54 -7.89 5.06
CA PHE A 123 1.52 -9.36 4.95
C PHE A 123 0.85 -10.00 6.16
N ASN A 124 1.08 -9.49 7.36
CA ASN A 124 0.42 -9.97 8.58
C ASN A 124 -1.09 -9.70 8.59
N ALA A 125 -1.54 -8.64 7.91
CA ALA A 125 -2.95 -8.28 7.79
C ALA A 125 -3.68 -8.98 6.62
N THR A 126 -2.96 -9.80 5.85
CA THR A 126 -3.51 -10.47 4.65
C THR A 126 -3.37 -12.00 4.75
N PRO A 127 -3.97 -12.65 5.76
CA PRO A 127 -3.86 -14.09 5.92
C PRO A 127 -4.57 -14.83 4.77
N LEU A 128 -4.05 -16.02 4.45
CA LEU A 128 -4.77 -16.95 3.57
C LEU A 128 -6.05 -17.43 4.28
N PRO A 129 -7.20 -17.48 3.59
CA PRO A 129 -8.47 -17.89 4.21
C PRO A 129 -8.44 -19.29 4.81
N TRP A 130 -7.58 -20.16 4.31
CA TRP A 130 -7.50 -21.59 4.68
C TRP A 130 -6.20 -21.99 5.38
N ALA A 131 -5.26 -21.05 5.61
CA ALA A 131 -3.98 -21.36 6.25
C ALA A 131 -3.54 -20.23 7.19
N THR A 132 -3.46 -20.53 8.47
CA THR A 132 -2.92 -19.62 9.48
C THR A 132 -1.41 -19.38 9.28
N GLY A 133 -0.97 -18.15 9.54
CA GLY A 133 0.44 -17.77 9.47
C GLY A 133 1.01 -17.60 8.06
N ARG A 134 0.18 -17.63 7.03
CA ARG A 134 0.58 -17.36 5.64
C ARG A 134 -0.21 -16.21 5.06
N SER A 135 0.49 -15.32 4.38
CA SER A 135 -0.10 -14.18 3.70
C SER A 135 -0.37 -14.48 2.23
N TRP A 136 -1.56 -14.17 1.76
CA TRP A 136 -1.85 -14.25 0.34
C TRP A 136 -1.11 -13.15 -0.46
N ALA A 137 -0.98 -11.94 0.09
CA ALA A 137 -0.26 -10.85 -0.59
C ALA A 137 1.24 -11.15 -0.75
N LYS A 138 1.87 -11.70 0.30
CA LYS A 138 3.25 -12.20 0.21
C LYS A 138 3.37 -13.34 -0.80
N GLY A 139 2.37 -14.22 -0.83
CA GLY A 139 2.32 -15.33 -1.76
C GLY A 139 2.26 -14.89 -3.22
N ILE A 140 1.62 -13.78 -3.54
CA ILE A 140 1.61 -13.22 -4.89
C ILE A 140 3.02 -12.80 -5.33
N GLU A 141 3.83 -12.28 -4.42
CA GLU A 141 5.19 -11.83 -4.74
C GLU A 141 6.22 -12.96 -4.76
N SER A 142 6.14 -13.87 -3.81
CA SER A 142 7.17 -14.91 -3.59
C SER A 142 6.79 -16.30 -4.08
N GLY A 143 5.57 -16.46 -4.56
CA GLY A 143 4.96 -17.76 -4.85
C GLY A 143 4.23 -18.32 -3.64
N LEU A 144 3.03 -18.77 -3.89
CA LEU A 144 2.21 -19.45 -2.88
C LEU A 144 2.62 -20.92 -2.84
N SER A 145 3.61 -21.25 -2.01
CA SER A 145 3.96 -22.64 -1.78
C SER A 145 2.75 -23.41 -1.22
N GLY A 146 2.31 -24.43 -1.93
CA GLY A 146 1.07 -25.18 -1.64
C GLY A 146 -0.12 -24.81 -2.53
N LEU A 147 -0.07 -23.74 -3.29
CA LEU A 147 -1.07 -23.39 -4.30
C LEU A 147 -0.74 -23.96 -5.71
N GLY A 148 0.26 -24.78 -5.84
CA GLY A 148 0.48 -25.55 -7.08
C GLY A 148 -0.53 -26.68 -7.28
N PHE A 149 -1.60 -26.69 -6.48
CA PHE A 149 -2.68 -27.68 -6.51
C PHE A 149 -3.94 -27.00 -6.98
N LEU A 150 -4.55 -27.53 -8.02
CA LEU A 150 -5.76 -26.99 -8.61
C LEU A 150 -6.90 -27.06 -7.59
N LEU A 151 -7.55 -25.93 -7.42
CA LEU A 151 -8.82 -25.84 -6.73
C LEU A 151 -9.91 -26.27 -7.69
N ARG A 152 -10.47 -27.44 -7.49
CA ARG A 152 -11.65 -27.87 -8.25
C ARG A 152 -12.90 -27.52 -7.47
N LYS A 153 -13.87 -26.87 -8.11
CA LYS A 153 -15.18 -26.63 -7.52
C LYS A 153 -15.85 -27.98 -7.23
N SER A 154 -16.09 -28.30 -5.98
CA SER A 154 -16.79 -29.51 -5.57
C SER A 154 -17.58 -29.23 -4.30
N SER A 155 -18.80 -29.77 -4.27
CA SER A 155 -19.85 -29.40 -3.33
C SER A 155 -19.73 -30.02 -1.93
N SER A 156 -18.86 -30.98 -1.66
CA SER A 156 -19.03 -31.76 -0.43
C SER A 156 -17.84 -31.84 0.52
N SER A 157 -16.66 -31.33 0.18
CA SER A 157 -15.48 -31.48 1.04
C SER A 157 -14.46 -30.34 0.99
N SER A 158 -14.85 -29.14 0.50
CA SER A 158 -13.97 -27.98 0.58
C SER A 158 -14.17 -27.23 1.89
N ARG A 159 -13.09 -26.80 2.53
CA ARG A 159 -13.17 -25.99 3.76
C ARG A 159 -13.84 -24.62 3.53
N SER A 160 -13.88 -24.13 2.32
CA SER A 160 -14.53 -22.88 1.91
C SER A 160 -15.87 -23.11 1.18
N GLY A 161 -16.35 -24.37 1.04
CA GLY A 161 -17.57 -24.67 0.26
C GLY A 161 -17.43 -24.47 -1.25
N VAL A 162 -16.37 -23.81 -1.72
CA VAL A 162 -16.24 -23.35 -3.11
C VAL A 162 -15.12 -24.05 -3.87
N ALA A 163 -14.06 -24.52 -3.18
CA ALA A 163 -12.90 -25.08 -3.85
C ALA A 163 -12.24 -26.21 -3.07
N ILE A 164 -11.78 -27.24 -3.74
CA ILE A 164 -11.00 -28.35 -3.17
C ILE A 164 -9.56 -28.24 -3.64
N GLN A 165 -8.64 -28.32 -2.69
CA GLN A 165 -7.23 -28.47 -2.98
C GLN A 165 -6.95 -29.88 -3.51
N SER A 166 -6.53 -29.99 -4.76
CA SER A 166 -6.10 -31.29 -5.31
C SER A 166 -4.78 -31.74 -4.70
N LYS A 167 -4.67 -33.03 -4.32
CA LYS A 167 -3.41 -33.62 -3.86
C LYS A 167 -2.38 -33.78 -4.97
N LYS A 168 -2.74 -33.57 -6.22
CA LYS A 168 -1.83 -33.69 -7.37
C LYS A 168 -1.56 -32.32 -7.97
N LYS A 169 -0.26 -32.03 -8.12
CA LYS A 169 0.21 -30.84 -8.83
C LYS A 169 -0.33 -30.85 -10.26
N VAL A 170 -1.05 -29.81 -10.66
CA VAL A 170 -1.55 -29.71 -12.02
C VAL A 170 -0.38 -29.45 -12.96
N ARG A 171 -0.20 -30.31 -13.92
CA ARG A 171 0.82 -30.14 -14.94
C ARG A 171 0.48 -28.89 -15.77
N GLY A 172 1.43 -27.93 -15.82
CA GLY A 172 1.33 -26.73 -16.67
C GLY A 172 0.86 -25.45 -15.98
N GLY A 173 0.24 -25.51 -14.80
CA GLY A 173 -0.12 -24.30 -14.03
C GLY A 173 1.12 -23.70 -13.37
N LYS A 174 1.78 -22.75 -14.02
CA LYS A 174 2.84 -21.97 -13.40
C LYS A 174 2.21 -20.72 -12.82
N PHE A 175 2.14 -20.64 -11.47
CA PHE A 175 1.87 -19.38 -10.80
C PHE A 175 3.01 -18.42 -11.15
N GLN A 176 2.67 -17.26 -11.70
CA GLN A 176 3.63 -16.22 -12.04
C GLN A 176 3.67 -15.19 -10.91
N ASN A 177 4.82 -15.13 -10.26
CA ASN A 177 5.04 -14.11 -9.24
C ASN A 177 4.96 -12.72 -9.85
N THR A 178 4.29 -11.83 -9.15
CA THR A 178 4.10 -10.45 -9.61
C THR A 178 4.52 -9.50 -8.51
N ALA A 179 5.36 -8.51 -8.86
CA ALA A 179 5.72 -7.45 -7.95
C ALA A 179 4.45 -6.67 -7.56
N TYR A 180 4.14 -6.60 -6.27
CA TYR A 180 2.89 -6.04 -5.79
C TYR A 180 3.12 -5.03 -4.64
N ILE A 181 2.95 -5.44 -3.39
CA ILE A 181 3.04 -4.57 -2.20
C ILE A 181 4.46 -4.03 -1.98
N SER A 182 5.47 -4.91 -2.00
CA SER A 182 6.87 -4.52 -1.75
C SER A 182 7.37 -3.52 -2.78
N ALA A 183 7.03 -3.71 -4.04
CA ALA A 183 7.40 -2.81 -5.12
C ALA A 183 6.67 -1.46 -5.01
N LEU A 184 5.39 -1.45 -4.65
CA LEU A 184 4.61 -0.25 -4.40
C LEU A 184 5.26 0.57 -3.28
N LEU A 185 5.45 -0.03 -2.12
CA LEU A 185 6.01 0.65 -0.95
C LEU A 185 7.43 1.17 -1.20
N SER A 186 8.28 0.40 -1.88
CA SER A 186 9.62 0.85 -2.27
C SER A 186 9.61 2.09 -3.16
N ARG A 187 8.71 2.15 -4.16
CA ARG A 187 8.56 3.34 -5.02
C ARG A 187 8.08 4.55 -4.23
N TYR A 188 7.10 4.36 -3.37
CA TYR A 188 6.53 5.47 -2.61
C TYR A 188 7.41 5.94 -1.46
N THR A 189 8.23 5.08 -0.87
CA THR A 189 9.30 5.48 0.06
C THR A 189 10.23 6.49 -0.60
N LYS A 190 10.64 6.25 -1.84
CA LYS A 190 11.47 7.21 -2.60
C LYS A 190 10.71 8.51 -2.87
N LYS A 191 9.46 8.43 -3.39
CA LYS A 191 8.64 9.63 -3.66
C LYS A 191 8.41 10.48 -2.41
N PHE A 192 8.17 9.85 -1.26
CA PHE A 192 7.98 10.58 0.00
C PHE A 192 9.28 11.21 0.51
N ASN A 193 10.42 10.54 0.35
CA ASN A 193 11.73 11.09 0.71
C ASN A 193 12.13 12.28 -0.18
N ASP A 194 11.60 12.35 -1.40
CA ASP A 194 11.84 13.44 -2.34
C ASP A 194 10.90 14.64 -2.13
N LEU A 195 9.97 14.57 -1.18
CA LEU A 195 9.13 15.72 -0.80
C LEU A 195 9.97 16.78 -0.08
N LYS A 196 10.40 17.78 -0.86
CA LYS A 196 11.14 18.95 -0.39
C LYS A 196 10.28 20.20 -0.44
#